data_0cb09112f31ccad3e77837dca4fa2fd4
#
_entry.id   0cb09112f31ccad3e77837dca4fa2fd4
#
_cell.length_a   1.000
_cell.length_b   1.000
_cell.length_c   1.000
_cell.angle_alpha   90.00
_cell.angle_beta   90.00
_cell.angle_gamma   90.00
#
_symmetry.space_group_name_H-M   'P 1'
#
loop_
_entity.id
_entity.type
_entity.pdbx_description
1 polymer ?
#
loop_
_entity_poly.entity_id
_entity_poly.type
_entity_poly.pdbx_seq_one_letter_code
_entity_poly.pdbx_strand_id
1 'polypeptide(L)'
;MTNKVFTIVRKDGKIYFKNGNKGMQFLHIAPITPYGSNTYWSFRNLKFYNKENVEMKVTSYKTVSDYKATFVLDGKINATVEAKANSVYGSTYNITRLFQDTVYGCLYTGYGQKFGLFFDFGEVISLGRILSSTHANGGYNLSKYNVYADENDKRLLFQGTGTNAGYDKLDMDWRNQI
;
A
#
# COMPACT_ATOMS: atom_id res chain seq x y z
N MET A 1 -32.83 10.02 -9.40
CA MET A 1 -32.26 9.54 -8.12
C MET A 1 -31.95 8.09 -8.26
N THR A 2 -30.66 7.71 -8.26
CA THR A 2 -30.24 6.32 -8.30
C THR A 2 -30.34 5.75 -6.89
N ASN A 3 -31.24 4.80 -6.68
CA ASN A 3 -31.35 4.07 -5.42
C ASN A 3 -30.04 3.30 -5.19
N LYS A 4 -29.23 3.76 -4.21
CA LYS A 4 -28.07 2.99 -3.73
C LYS A 4 -28.62 1.81 -2.92
N VAL A 5 -28.52 0.61 -3.48
CA VAL A 5 -28.83 -0.61 -2.75
C VAL A 5 -27.62 -0.93 -1.86
N PHE A 6 -27.81 -0.88 -0.55
CA PHE A 6 -26.81 -1.33 0.42
C PHE A 6 -27.08 -2.79 0.77
N THR A 7 -26.08 -3.66 0.64
CA THR A 7 -26.17 -5.02 1.17
C THR A 7 -25.63 -5.02 2.59
N ILE A 8 -26.43 -5.45 3.56
CA ILE A 8 -26.03 -5.63 4.94
C ILE A 8 -25.53 -7.05 5.14
N VAL A 9 -24.33 -7.20 5.69
CA VAL A 9 -23.77 -8.49 6.05
C VAL A 9 -23.57 -8.53 7.56
N ARG A 10 -24.04 -9.60 8.21
CA ARG A 10 -23.71 -9.89 9.60
C ARG A 10 -22.54 -10.87 9.65
N LYS A 11 -21.47 -10.50 10.33
CA LYS A 11 -20.33 -11.35 10.59
C LYS A 11 -19.84 -11.07 12.02
N ASP A 12 -19.57 -12.11 12.78
CA ASP A 12 -19.05 -12.02 14.16
C ASP A 12 -19.88 -11.10 15.07
N GLY A 13 -21.22 -11.14 14.95
CA GLY A 13 -22.13 -10.32 15.73
C GLY A 13 -22.15 -8.84 15.37
N LYS A 14 -21.40 -8.42 14.33
CA LYS A 14 -21.35 -7.05 13.82
C LYS A 14 -22.09 -6.90 12.49
N ILE A 15 -22.63 -5.72 12.27
CA ILE A 15 -23.31 -5.35 11.03
C ILE A 15 -22.33 -4.58 10.16
N TYR A 16 -22.17 -5.03 8.91
CA TYR A 16 -21.35 -4.39 7.90
C TYR A 16 -22.23 -3.96 6.73
N PHE A 17 -21.99 -2.77 6.20
CA PHE A 17 -22.64 -2.30 4.98
C PHE A 17 -21.74 -2.62 3.79
N LYS A 18 -22.13 -3.52 2.92
CA LYS A 18 -21.47 -3.72 1.65
C LYS A 18 -21.82 -2.58 0.69
N ASN A 19 -20.95 -1.62 0.56
CA ASN A 19 -20.91 -0.77 -0.63
C ASN A 19 -20.41 -1.64 -1.78
N GLY A 20 -21.33 -2.24 -2.54
CA GLY A 20 -21.02 -3.25 -3.54
C GLY A 20 -19.64 -3.07 -4.14
N ASN A 21 -18.94 -4.13 -4.35
CA ASN A 21 -17.59 -4.33 -4.88
C ASN A 21 -17.00 -3.16 -5.66
N LYS A 22 -16.83 -1.99 -5.03
CA LYS A 22 -16.10 -0.90 -5.66
C LYS A 22 -14.65 -1.30 -5.69
N GLY A 23 -14.19 -1.70 -6.86
CA GLY A 23 -12.78 -1.77 -7.15
C GLY A 23 -12.13 -0.38 -6.98
N MET A 24 -10.85 -0.30 -7.21
CA MET A 24 -10.08 0.94 -7.16
C MET A 24 -9.10 1.00 -8.33
N GLN A 25 -8.92 2.17 -8.88
CA GLN A 25 -7.84 2.46 -9.81
C GLN A 25 -6.64 3.04 -9.09
N PHE A 26 -6.89 3.90 -8.09
CA PHE A 26 -5.86 4.60 -7.34
C PHE A 26 -5.77 4.07 -5.90
N LEU A 27 -4.54 3.95 -5.40
CA LEU A 27 -4.24 3.60 -4.02
C LEU A 27 -3.12 4.47 -3.49
N HIS A 28 -3.29 4.97 -2.27
CA HIS A 28 -2.26 5.74 -1.58
C HIS A 28 -1.95 5.10 -0.22
N ILE A 29 -0.69 4.77 0.02
CA ILE A 29 -0.18 4.35 1.33
C ILE A 29 0.59 5.51 1.92
N ALA A 30 -0.01 6.18 2.92
CA ALA A 30 0.55 7.38 3.55
C ALA A 30 1.28 7.04 4.85
N PRO A 31 2.58 7.32 4.98
CA PRO A 31 3.31 7.23 6.23
C PRO A 31 2.92 8.41 7.13
N ILE A 32 2.32 8.15 8.28
CA ILE A 32 1.79 9.21 9.16
C ILE A 32 2.77 9.57 10.25
N THR A 33 3.26 8.59 11.01
CA THR A 33 4.25 8.81 12.06
C THR A 33 5.35 7.75 12.05
N PRO A 34 6.60 8.15 12.32
CA PRO A 34 7.72 7.22 12.47
C PRO A 34 7.69 6.50 13.80
N TYR A 35 8.53 5.47 13.93
CA TYR A 35 8.98 4.99 15.22
C TYR A 35 10.13 5.87 15.75
N GLY A 36 9.99 6.38 16.96
CA GLY A 36 11.00 7.21 17.58
C GLY A 36 11.34 8.48 16.78
N SER A 37 12.62 8.79 16.68
CA SER A 37 13.15 9.97 15.97
C SER A 37 13.55 9.70 14.52
N ASN A 38 13.13 8.59 13.96
CA ASN A 38 13.56 8.20 12.61
C ASN A 38 12.95 9.09 11.54
N THR A 39 13.75 9.42 10.53
CA THR A 39 13.34 10.30 9.42
C THR A 39 12.90 9.54 8.18
N TYR A 40 13.22 8.24 8.08
CA TYR A 40 12.95 7.42 6.91
C TYR A 40 11.81 6.44 7.17
N TRP A 41 10.95 6.24 6.17
CA TRP A 41 9.99 5.16 6.10
C TRP A 41 10.39 4.13 5.02
N SER A 42 9.97 2.89 5.21
CA SER A 42 10.38 1.78 4.37
C SER A 42 9.25 0.81 4.09
N PHE A 43 9.18 0.37 2.85
CA PHE A 43 8.39 -0.77 2.38
C PHE A 43 9.25 -1.63 1.46
N ARG A 44 8.99 -2.93 1.42
CA ARG A 44 9.65 -3.88 0.51
C ARG A 44 8.78 -5.09 0.26
N ASN A 45 9.09 -5.84 -0.79
CA ASN A 45 8.46 -7.14 -1.09
C ASN A 45 6.94 -7.09 -0.99
N LEU A 46 6.32 -6.12 -1.69
CA LEU A 46 4.86 -5.97 -1.70
C LEU A 46 4.21 -7.17 -2.39
N LYS A 47 3.19 -7.71 -1.75
CA LYS A 47 2.30 -8.71 -2.32
C LYS A 47 0.89 -8.17 -2.35
N PHE A 48 0.24 -8.30 -3.49
CA PHE A 48 -1.10 -7.81 -3.74
C PHE A 48 -2.08 -8.97 -3.74
N TYR A 49 -3.23 -8.81 -3.10
CA TYR A 49 -4.28 -9.82 -3.06
C TYR A 49 -5.62 -9.20 -3.43
N ASN A 50 -6.41 -9.91 -4.22
CA ASN A 50 -7.76 -9.49 -4.52
C ASN A 50 -8.70 -9.69 -3.30
N LYS A 51 -9.97 -9.33 -3.46
CA LYS A 51 -10.96 -9.46 -2.36
C LYS A 51 -11.25 -10.90 -1.95
N GLU A 52 -11.00 -11.86 -2.81
CA GLU A 52 -11.09 -13.29 -2.55
C GLU A 52 -9.81 -13.87 -1.91
N ASN A 53 -8.83 -12.99 -1.59
CA ASN A 53 -7.51 -13.36 -1.05
C ASN A 53 -6.65 -14.20 -2.00
N VAL A 54 -6.84 -14.03 -3.29
CA VAL A 54 -5.97 -14.62 -4.30
C VAL A 54 -4.85 -13.64 -4.63
N GLU A 55 -3.61 -14.11 -4.64
CA GLU A 55 -2.45 -13.27 -4.97
C GLU A 55 -2.50 -12.80 -6.42
N MET A 56 -2.36 -11.51 -6.60
CA MET A 56 -2.14 -10.84 -7.89
C MET A 56 -0.63 -10.63 -8.03
N LYS A 57 0.03 -11.49 -8.79
CA LYS A 57 1.50 -11.54 -8.84
C LYS A 57 2.09 -10.40 -9.64
N VAL A 58 3.12 -9.76 -9.12
CA VAL A 58 3.97 -8.85 -9.90
C VAL A 58 4.81 -9.69 -10.86
N THR A 59 4.50 -9.63 -12.15
CA THR A 59 5.17 -10.43 -13.18
C THR A 59 6.36 -9.72 -13.82
N SER A 60 6.38 -8.39 -13.78
CA SER A 60 7.52 -7.58 -14.22
C SER A 60 7.44 -6.19 -13.60
N TYR A 61 8.60 -5.51 -13.54
CA TYR A 61 8.67 -4.11 -13.15
C TYR A 61 9.86 -3.42 -13.83
N LYS A 62 9.76 -2.10 -13.98
CA LYS A 62 10.80 -1.26 -14.58
C LYS A 62 10.91 0.06 -13.85
N THR A 63 12.15 0.46 -13.55
CA THR A 63 12.46 1.77 -12.99
C THR A 63 12.24 2.87 -14.03
N VAL A 64 11.55 3.94 -13.63
CA VAL A 64 11.45 5.20 -14.37
C VAL A 64 12.39 6.24 -13.76
N SER A 65 12.44 6.30 -12.42
CA SER A 65 13.34 7.13 -11.63
C SER A 65 13.50 6.50 -10.24
N ASP A 66 14.32 7.10 -9.37
CA ASP A 66 14.41 6.66 -7.96
C ASP A 66 13.06 6.72 -7.22
N TYR A 67 12.12 7.52 -7.72
CA TYR A 67 10.80 7.75 -7.12
C TYR A 67 9.65 7.09 -7.88
N LYS A 68 9.87 6.56 -9.07
CA LYS A 68 8.79 6.04 -9.92
C LYS A 68 9.17 4.75 -10.63
N ALA A 69 8.25 3.79 -10.64
CA ALA A 69 8.36 2.55 -11.39
C ALA A 69 7.03 2.21 -12.07
N THR A 70 7.13 1.45 -13.16
CA THR A 70 6.00 0.74 -13.76
C THR A 70 6.10 -0.72 -13.38
N PHE A 71 4.97 -1.40 -13.25
CA PHE A 71 4.91 -2.83 -12.96
C PHE A 71 3.66 -3.47 -13.58
N VAL A 72 3.67 -4.78 -13.69
CA VAL A 72 2.56 -5.55 -14.26
C VAL A 72 2.07 -6.56 -13.24
N LEU A 73 0.76 -6.57 -12.96
CA LEU A 73 0.11 -7.57 -12.14
C LEU A 73 -0.54 -8.64 -13.05
N ASP A 74 -0.33 -9.91 -12.70
CA ASP A 74 -0.88 -11.09 -13.38
C ASP A 74 -0.64 -11.11 -14.91
N GLY A 75 0.46 -10.47 -15.37
CA GLY A 75 0.81 -10.38 -16.78
C GLY A 75 -0.11 -9.50 -17.64
N LYS A 76 -1.05 -8.78 -17.04
CA LYS A 76 -2.08 -8.03 -17.80
C LYS A 76 -2.41 -6.63 -17.28
N ILE A 77 -2.34 -6.37 -15.99
CA ILE A 77 -2.67 -5.07 -15.40
C ILE A 77 -1.39 -4.22 -15.38
N ASN A 78 -1.37 -3.19 -16.21
CA ASN A 78 -0.24 -2.26 -16.27
C ASN A 78 -0.43 -1.14 -15.24
N ALA A 79 0.46 -1.09 -14.28
CA ALA A 79 0.37 -0.18 -13.16
C ALA A 79 1.62 0.68 -13.02
N THR A 80 1.46 1.79 -12.31
CA THR A 80 2.57 2.65 -11.89
C THR A 80 2.55 2.83 -10.38
N VAL A 81 3.72 3.08 -9.81
CA VAL A 81 3.87 3.55 -8.43
C VAL A 81 4.83 4.73 -8.40
N GLU A 82 4.46 5.74 -7.63
CA GLU A 82 5.28 6.92 -7.40
C GLU A 82 5.42 7.16 -5.89
N ALA A 83 6.66 7.35 -5.42
CA ALA A 83 6.94 7.79 -4.07
C ALA A 83 6.95 9.32 -4.02
N LYS A 84 6.03 9.94 -3.27
CA LYS A 84 6.10 11.34 -2.92
C LYS A 84 6.84 11.46 -1.59
N ALA A 85 8.03 12.04 -1.65
CA ALA A 85 8.95 12.14 -0.52
C ALA A 85 9.82 13.40 -0.62
N ASN A 86 10.43 13.81 0.49
CA ASN A 86 11.41 14.92 0.46
C ASN A 86 12.75 14.45 -0.11
N SER A 87 13.17 13.22 0.19
CA SER A 87 14.39 12.62 -0.34
C SER A 87 14.36 11.09 -0.29
N VAL A 88 15.25 10.46 -1.04
CA VAL A 88 15.58 9.04 -1.01
C VAL A 88 16.98 8.85 -0.40
N TYR A 89 17.17 7.77 0.35
CA TYR A 89 18.50 7.44 0.92
C TYR A 89 19.40 6.76 -0.11
N GLY A 90 19.77 7.48 -1.16
CA GLY A 90 20.58 6.97 -2.26
C GLY A 90 19.83 6.04 -3.22
N SER A 91 20.33 5.94 -4.44
CA SER A 91 19.68 5.20 -5.54
C SER A 91 19.53 3.69 -5.30
N THR A 92 20.33 3.11 -4.41
CA THR A 92 20.22 1.70 -4.02
C THR A 92 18.94 1.37 -3.28
N TYR A 93 18.33 2.34 -2.58
CA TYR A 93 17.13 2.19 -1.77
C TYR A 93 15.88 2.81 -2.43
N ASN A 94 15.84 2.74 -3.75
CA ASN A 94 14.81 3.37 -4.57
C ASN A 94 13.50 2.55 -4.62
N ILE A 95 12.57 3.03 -5.44
CA ILE A 95 11.21 2.48 -5.58
C ILE A 95 11.17 0.99 -5.97
N THR A 96 12.17 0.45 -6.65
CA THR A 96 12.17 -0.96 -7.06
C THR A 96 12.32 -1.96 -5.92
N ARG A 97 12.77 -1.49 -4.74
CA ARG A 97 12.78 -2.31 -3.53
C ARG A 97 11.39 -2.79 -3.11
N LEU A 98 10.33 -2.11 -3.55
CA LEU A 98 8.95 -2.54 -3.33
C LEU A 98 8.66 -3.92 -3.91
N PHE A 99 9.38 -4.33 -4.97
CA PHE A 99 9.15 -5.57 -5.71
C PHE A 99 10.23 -6.64 -5.46
N GLN A 100 11.16 -6.37 -4.56
CA GLN A 100 12.29 -7.24 -4.28
C GLN A 100 12.18 -7.88 -2.90
N ASP A 101 12.46 -9.17 -2.82
CA ASP A 101 12.61 -9.89 -1.56
C ASP A 101 14.07 -9.80 -1.08
N THR A 102 14.45 -8.60 -0.65
CA THR A 102 15.76 -8.28 -0.09
C THR A 102 15.62 -7.88 1.37
N VAL A 103 16.72 -7.87 2.13
CA VAL A 103 16.69 -7.45 3.54
C VAL A 103 16.43 -5.97 3.74
N TYR A 104 16.66 -5.14 2.71
CA TYR A 104 16.51 -3.69 2.75
C TYR A 104 15.37 -3.24 1.86
N GLY A 105 14.49 -2.41 2.40
CA GLY A 105 13.41 -1.77 1.65
C GLY A 105 13.85 -0.47 0.97
N CYS A 106 12.89 0.16 0.29
CA CYS A 106 13.05 1.56 -0.09
C CYS A 106 13.17 2.44 1.16
N LEU A 107 13.91 3.53 1.08
CA LEU A 107 14.10 4.47 2.19
C LEU A 107 13.83 5.89 1.72
N TYR A 108 12.71 6.45 2.16
CA TYR A 108 12.25 7.78 1.82
C TYR A 108 11.92 8.60 3.05
N THR A 109 12.05 9.93 2.95
CA THR A 109 11.72 10.87 4.01
C THR A 109 10.42 11.61 3.73
N GLY A 110 9.78 12.08 4.78
CA GLY A 110 8.53 12.83 4.74
C GLY A 110 7.37 12.02 5.30
N TYR A 111 6.64 12.62 6.23
CA TYR A 111 5.50 12.02 6.91
C TYR A 111 4.26 12.90 6.76
N GLY A 112 3.11 12.29 6.83
CA GLY A 112 1.83 12.93 6.65
C GLY A 112 1.16 12.57 5.32
N GLN A 113 -0.09 12.98 5.16
CA GLN A 113 -0.96 12.55 4.07
C GLN A 113 -0.47 12.90 2.66
N LYS A 114 0.37 13.93 2.51
CA LYS A 114 0.92 14.32 1.20
C LYS A 114 2.08 13.45 0.71
N PHE A 115 2.60 12.58 1.57
CA PHE A 115 3.73 11.70 1.28
C PHE A 115 3.30 10.25 1.15
N GLY A 116 4.18 9.40 0.66
CA GLY A 116 4.00 7.97 0.61
C GLY A 116 4.02 7.38 -0.80
N LEU A 117 3.41 6.23 -0.94
CA LEU A 117 3.34 5.48 -2.19
C LEU A 117 1.98 5.71 -2.86
N PHE A 118 2.01 6.21 -4.07
CA PHE A 118 0.85 6.46 -4.91
C PHE A 118 0.84 5.47 -6.07
N PHE A 119 -0.18 4.60 -6.10
CA PHE A 119 -0.38 3.61 -7.14
C PHE A 119 -1.49 4.05 -8.09
N ASP A 120 -1.28 3.87 -9.39
CA ASP A 120 -2.29 3.91 -10.42
C ASP A 120 -2.27 2.57 -11.17
N PHE A 121 -3.34 1.81 -11.07
CA PHE A 121 -3.47 0.50 -11.72
C PHE A 121 -3.94 0.60 -13.18
N GLY A 122 -4.12 1.82 -13.72
CA GLY A 122 -4.56 2.06 -15.09
C GLY A 122 -6.02 1.67 -15.38
N GLU A 123 -6.59 0.85 -14.53
CA GLU A 123 -7.99 0.38 -14.59
C GLU A 123 -8.52 0.10 -13.18
N VAL A 124 -9.83 -0.04 -13.06
CA VAL A 124 -10.46 -0.42 -11.78
C VAL A 124 -10.23 -1.90 -11.51
N ILE A 125 -9.55 -2.22 -10.41
CA ILE A 125 -9.23 -3.58 -9.99
C ILE A 125 -9.89 -3.95 -8.65
N SER A 126 -10.07 -5.25 -8.42
CA SER A 126 -10.62 -5.78 -7.15
C SER A 126 -9.51 -6.08 -6.15
N LEU A 127 -8.83 -5.05 -5.66
CA LEU A 127 -7.79 -5.19 -4.65
C LEU A 127 -8.39 -5.19 -3.24
N GLY A 128 -7.95 -6.12 -2.39
CA GLY A 128 -8.48 -6.29 -1.02
C GLY A 128 -7.43 -6.29 0.08
N ARG A 129 -6.15 -6.55 -0.25
CA ARG A 129 -5.08 -6.67 0.72
C ARG A 129 -3.72 -6.40 0.09
N ILE A 130 -2.84 -5.73 0.83
CA ILE A 130 -1.41 -5.65 0.51
C ILE A 130 -0.62 -6.11 1.72
N LEU A 131 0.33 -7.00 1.50
CA LEU A 131 1.31 -7.40 2.48
C LEU A 131 2.65 -6.78 2.13
N SER A 132 3.25 -6.05 3.05
CA SER A 132 4.60 -5.51 2.95
C SER A 132 5.49 -6.13 4.00
N SER A 133 6.73 -6.44 3.66
CA SER A 133 7.75 -6.71 4.67
C SER A 133 8.39 -5.39 5.12
N THR A 134 8.89 -5.36 6.37
CA THR A 134 9.59 -4.21 6.90
C THR A 134 11.08 -4.28 6.59
N HIS A 135 11.78 -3.17 6.74
CA HIS A 135 13.24 -3.11 6.62
C HIS A 135 13.91 -3.97 7.71
N ALA A 136 15.09 -4.53 7.41
CA ALA A 136 15.85 -5.33 8.39
C ALA A 136 16.16 -4.57 9.69
N ASN A 137 16.39 -3.27 9.56
CA ASN A 137 16.50 -2.38 10.72
C ASN A 137 15.11 -1.83 11.07
N GLY A 138 14.55 -2.26 12.21
CA GLY A 138 13.25 -1.82 12.69
C GLY A 138 13.12 -0.32 12.91
N GLY A 139 14.24 0.39 13.08
CA GLY A 139 14.26 1.84 13.19
C GLY A 139 13.69 2.60 11.99
N TYR A 140 13.57 1.98 10.82
CA TYR A 140 12.95 2.56 9.63
C TYR A 140 11.47 2.21 9.47
N ASN A 141 10.85 1.68 10.48
CA ASN A 141 9.46 1.30 10.46
C ASN A 141 8.53 2.47 10.82
N LEU A 142 7.27 2.31 10.41
CA LEU A 142 6.20 3.23 10.70
C LEU A 142 5.50 2.86 12.01
N SER A 143 5.21 3.83 12.86
CA SER A 143 4.30 3.61 13.98
C SER A 143 2.83 3.73 13.53
N LYS A 144 2.53 4.64 12.60
CA LYS A 144 1.19 4.79 12.02
C LYS A 144 1.27 5.05 10.52
N TYR A 145 0.35 4.45 9.76
CA TYR A 145 0.15 4.69 8.35
C TYR A 145 -1.33 4.53 7.98
N ASN A 146 -1.74 5.19 6.90
CA ASN A 146 -3.09 5.11 6.37
C ASN A 146 -3.07 4.60 4.93
N VAL A 147 -4.12 3.91 4.52
CA VAL A 147 -4.33 3.46 3.13
C VAL A 147 -5.64 4.03 2.60
N TYR A 148 -5.55 4.69 1.45
CA TYR A 148 -6.68 5.33 0.78
C TYR A 148 -6.89 4.74 -0.62
N ALA A 149 -8.12 4.71 -1.10
CA ALA A 149 -8.52 4.06 -2.37
C ALA A 149 -8.94 5.03 -3.47
N ASP A 150 -8.68 6.30 -3.34
CA ASP A 150 -8.98 7.25 -4.41
C ASP A 150 -7.90 8.33 -4.57
N GLU A 151 -7.94 9.00 -5.70
CA GLU A 151 -6.96 9.99 -6.10
C GLU A 151 -6.85 11.18 -5.12
N ASN A 152 -7.92 11.45 -4.35
CA ASN A 152 -8.03 12.59 -3.44
C ASN A 152 -8.10 12.17 -1.95
N ASP A 153 -7.73 10.94 -1.62
CA ASP A 153 -7.71 10.40 -0.25
C ASP A 153 -9.06 10.50 0.51
N LYS A 154 -10.16 10.53 -0.22
CA LYS A 154 -11.50 10.63 0.38
C LYS A 154 -12.04 9.30 0.90
N ARG A 155 -11.45 8.18 0.47
CA ARG A 155 -11.88 6.84 0.85
C ARG A 155 -10.79 6.14 1.65
N LEU A 156 -10.84 6.28 2.97
CA LEU A 156 -9.96 5.56 3.87
C LEU A 156 -10.33 4.07 3.89
N LEU A 157 -9.37 3.21 3.56
CA LEU A 157 -9.52 1.74 3.57
C LEU A 157 -8.98 1.11 4.84
N PHE A 158 -7.86 1.61 5.35
CA PHE A 158 -7.12 0.98 6.42
C PHE A 158 -6.30 2.00 7.21
N GLN A 159 -6.26 1.83 8.53
CA GLN A 159 -5.34 2.54 9.41
C GLN A 159 -4.47 1.51 10.10
N GLY A 160 -3.16 1.55 9.83
CA GLY A 160 -2.21 0.59 10.32
C GLY A 160 -1.32 1.13 11.42
N THR A 161 -0.90 0.22 12.27
CA THR A 161 0.19 0.42 13.23
C THR A 161 1.30 -0.57 12.87
N GLY A 162 2.52 -0.08 12.75
CA GLY A 162 3.67 -0.93 12.55
C GLY A 162 4.33 -1.30 13.88
N THR A 163 5.39 -2.07 13.80
CA THR A 163 6.23 -2.44 14.93
C THR A 163 7.64 -1.89 14.77
N ASN A 164 8.41 -1.86 15.84
CA ASN A 164 9.83 -1.49 15.79
C ASN A 164 10.74 -2.71 15.53
N ALA A 165 10.16 -3.85 15.15
CA ALA A 165 10.92 -5.06 14.85
C ALA A 165 11.43 -5.05 13.40
N GLY A 166 12.68 -5.45 13.19
CA GLY A 166 13.17 -5.78 11.84
C GLY A 166 12.49 -7.05 11.30
N TYR A 167 12.41 -7.16 9.99
CA TYR A 167 11.81 -8.31 9.28
C TYR A 167 10.34 -8.59 9.60
N ASP A 168 9.63 -7.64 10.16
CA ASP A 168 8.21 -7.77 10.44
C ASP A 168 7.38 -7.59 9.16
N LYS A 169 6.08 -7.88 9.25
CA LYS A 169 5.14 -7.75 8.15
C LYS A 169 4.07 -6.74 8.50
N LEU A 170 3.80 -5.85 7.53
CA LEU A 170 2.66 -4.94 7.59
C LEU A 170 1.54 -5.54 6.75
N ASP A 171 0.52 -6.05 7.41
CA ASP A 171 -0.65 -6.66 6.77
C ASP A 171 -1.77 -5.62 6.64
N MET A 172 -1.87 -5.04 5.46
CA MET A 172 -2.88 -4.05 5.10
C MET A 172 -4.08 -4.79 4.50
N ASP A 173 -4.97 -5.27 5.36
CA ASP A 173 -6.14 -6.06 4.96
C ASP A 173 -7.44 -5.30 5.20
N TRP A 174 -8.11 -4.90 4.11
CA TRP A 174 -9.41 -4.21 4.13
C TRP A 174 -10.55 -5.02 3.52
N ARG A 175 -10.35 -6.32 3.30
CA ARG A 175 -11.38 -7.20 2.71
C ARG A 175 -12.64 -7.28 3.56
N ASN A 176 -12.52 -7.09 4.87
CA ASN A 176 -13.65 -7.06 5.81
C ASN A 176 -14.16 -5.63 6.08
N GLN A 177 -13.51 -4.62 5.54
CA GLN A 177 -13.99 -3.24 5.57
C GLN A 177 -14.79 -2.98 4.31
N ILE A 178 -15.86 -2.29 4.50
CA ILE A 178 -16.89 -2.16 3.48
C ILE A 178 -16.99 -0.74 3.00
#